data_8ae9898b3357644498ef178eac6b476f
#
_entry.id   8ae9898b3357644498ef178eac6b476f
#
_cell.length_a   1.000
_cell.length_b   1.000
_cell.length_c   1.000
_cell.angle_alpha   90.00
_cell.angle_beta   90.00
_cell.angle_gamma   90.00
#
_symmetry.space_group_name_H-M   'P 1'
#
loop_
_entity.id
_entity.type
_entity.pdbx_description
1 polymer ?
#
loop_
_entity_poly.entity_id
_entity_poly.type
_entity_poly.pdbx_seq_one_letter_code
_entity_poly.pdbx_strand_id
1 'polypeptide(L)'
;MKQAIPLETRVITALANHERLLQQVGQMKKQIGAHLAECPVMKKANDWSISAQDSKDIYDEKTGLVKTHLWGAFNELVEGSHGGMVRMNLDDQENYLTDPWCDETRCDHCYAAWRVIQDRRDVRQELGQARRTLRMLGKLALRVMP
;
A
#
# COMPACT_ATOMS: atom_id res chain seq x y z
N MET A 1 -5.79 43.77 1.98
CA MET A 1 -6.79 42.71 1.70
C MET A 1 -6.17 41.65 0.84
N LYS A 2 -6.35 40.39 1.19
CA LYS A 2 -5.97 39.29 0.32
C LYS A 2 -6.97 39.23 -0.85
N GLN A 3 -6.46 39.27 -2.07
CA GLN A 3 -7.30 39.07 -3.24
C GLN A 3 -7.77 37.60 -3.28
N ALA A 4 -9.01 37.36 -3.60
CA ALA A 4 -9.52 36.02 -3.81
C ALA A 4 -8.86 35.40 -5.04
N ILE A 5 -8.46 34.14 -4.93
CA ILE A 5 -7.91 33.39 -6.04
C ILE A 5 -9.03 33.13 -7.04
N PRO A 6 -8.86 33.46 -8.34
CA PRO A 6 -9.87 33.18 -9.37
C PRO A 6 -10.26 31.69 -9.41
N LEU A 7 -11.53 31.43 -9.70
CA LEU A 7 -12.04 30.06 -9.80
C LEU A 7 -11.24 29.22 -10.80
N GLU A 8 -10.90 29.79 -11.95
CA GLU A 8 -10.11 29.11 -12.98
C GLU A 8 -8.77 28.63 -12.45
N THR A 9 -8.06 29.48 -11.71
CA THR A 9 -6.78 29.13 -11.10
C THR A 9 -6.95 28.02 -10.06
N ARG A 10 -8.00 28.09 -9.25
CA ARG A 10 -8.34 27.07 -8.26
C ARG A 10 -8.59 25.71 -8.92
N VAL A 11 -9.35 25.69 -10.03
CA VAL A 11 -9.65 24.47 -10.79
C VAL A 11 -8.38 23.86 -11.37
N ILE A 12 -7.55 24.67 -12.02
CA ILE A 12 -6.29 24.18 -12.63
C ILE A 12 -5.35 23.64 -11.56
N THR A 13 -5.20 24.34 -10.44
CA THR A 13 -4.37 23.89 -9.33
C THR A 13 -4.89 22.56 -8.75
N ALA A 14 -6.20 22.42 -8.59
CA ALA A 14 -6.82 21.21 -8.06
C ALA A 14 -6.64 20.02 -9.02
N LEU A 15 -6.78 20.24 -10.34
CA LEU A 15 -6.55 19.21 -11.35
C LEU A 15 -5.09 18.75 -11.35
N ALA A 16 -4.15 19.69 -11.31
CA ALA A 16 -2.72 19.36 -11.27
C ALA A 16 -2.36 18.58 -9.98
N ASN A 17 -2.90 18.98 -8.85
CA ASN A 17 -2.70 18.28 -7.58
C ASN A 17 -3.26 16.86 -7.62
N HIS A 18 -4.46 16.69 -8.13
CA HIS A 18 -5.11 15.38 -8.27
C HIS A 18 -4.27 14.46 -9.17
N GLU A 19 -3.81 14.95 -10.32
CA GLU A 19 -2.99 14.17 -11.24
C GLU A 19 -1.65 13.77 -10.63
N ARG A 20 -0.99 14.70 -9.93
CA ARG A 20 0.26 14.41 -9.21
C ARG A 20 0.08 13.30 -8.18
N LEU A 21 -1.01 13.34 -7.40
CA LEU A 21 -1.31 12.32 -6.41
C LEU A 21 -1.62 10.97 -7.05
N LEU A 22 -2.33 10.93 -8.17
CA LEU A 22 -2.57 9.70 -8.93
C LEU A 22 -1.25 9.07 -9.39
N GLN A 23 -0.36 9.88 -9.94
CA GLN A 23 0.96 9.41 -10.38
C GLN A 23 1.77 8.88 -9.21
N GLN A 24 1.75 9.57 -8.08
CA GLN A 24 2.47 9.17 -6.88
C GLN A 24 1.95 7.81 -6.35
N VAL A 25 0.64 7.62 -6.27
CA VAL A 25 0.03 6.35 -5.84
C VAL A 25 0.42 5.22 -6.80
N GLY A 26 0.44 5.47 -8.10
CA GLY A 26 0.88 4.50 -9.10
C GLY A 26 2.35 4.13 -8.98
N GLN A 27 3.23 5.10 -8.75
CA GLN A 27 4.66 4.86 -8.52
C GLN A 27 4.90 4.05 -7.24
N MET A 28 4.19 4.37 -6.17
CA MET A 28 4.28 3.63 -4.91
C MET A 28 3.89 2.16 -5.09
N LYS A 29 2.84 1.89 -5.87
CA LYS A 29 2.45 0.52 -6.21
C LYS A 29 3.58 -0.24 -6.92
N LYS A 30 4.26 0.41 -7.86
CA LYS A 30 5.43 -0.17 -8.55
C LYS A 30 6.59 -0.43 -7.60
N GLN A 31 6.86 0.49 -6.67
CA GLN A 31 7.89 0.33 -5.64
C GLN A 31 7.60 -0.87 -4.74
N ILE A 32 6.36 -1.04 -4.30
CA ILE A 32 5.93 -2.18 -3.50
C ILE A 32 6.23 -3.48 -4.27
N GLY A 33 5.83 -3.56 -5.53
CA GLY A 33 6.09 -4.72 -6.38
C GLY A 33 7.57 -5.01 -6.55
N ALA A 34 8.40 -3.97 -6.75
CA ALA A 34 9.84 -4.09 -6.89
C ALA A 34 10.50 -4.64 -5.62
N HIS A 35 10.10 -4.14 -4.45
CA HIS A 35 10.61 -4.66 -3.17
C HIS A 35 10.19 -6.11 -2.95
N LEU A 36 8.93 -6.46 -3.22
CA LEU A 36 8.44 -7.82 -3.05
C LEU A 36 9.11 -8.81 -4.00
N ALA A 37 9.48 -8.38 -5.21
CA ALA A 37 10.21 -9.22 -6.15
C ALA A 37 11.58 -9.67 -5.61
N GLU A 38 12.18 -8.91 -4.70
CA GLU A 38 13.45 -9.23 -4.06
C GLU A 38 13.30 -10.14 -2.83
N CYS A 39 12.07 -10.36 -2.34
CA CYS A 39 11.82 -11.28 -1.23
C CYS A 39 12.26 -12.70 -1.61
N PRO A 40 13.03 -13.40 -0.75
CA PRO A 40 13.49 -14.76 -1.05
C PRO A 40 12.36 -15.74 -1.40
N VAL A 41 11.19 -15.60 -0.76
CA VAL A 41 10.02 -16.44 -1.06
C VAL A 41 9.50 -16.17 -2.47
N MET A 42 9.47 -14.91 -2.89
CA MET A 42 9.04 -14.55 -4.26
C MET A 42 10.03 -15.06 -5.30
N LYS A 43 11.32 -14.97 -5.04
CA LYS A 43 12.36 -15.53 -5.94
C LYS A 43 12.22 -17.04 -6.07
N LYS A 44 11.91 -17.72 -4.97
CA LYS A 44 11.66 -19.16 -4.97
C LYS A 44 10.40 -19.50 -5.78
N ALA A 45 9.35 -18.70 -5.67
CA ALA A 45 8.11 -18.87 -6.42
C ALA A 45 8.32 -18.70 -7.93
N ASN A 46 9.23 -17.82 -8.33
CA ASN A 46 9.56 -17.55 -9.73
C ASN A 46 10.59 -18.51 -10.31
N ASP A 47 11.14 -19.42 -9.51
CA ASP A 47 12.08 -20.43 -9.96
C ASP A 47 11.32 -21.59 -10.65
N TRP A 48 11.54 -21.76 -11.97
CA TRP A 48 10.90 -22.79 -12.75
C TRP A 48 11.25 -24.21 -12.29
N SER A 49 12.37 -24.40 -11.56
CA SER A 49 12.80 -25.71 -11.06
C SER A 49 12.21 -26.06 -9.68
N ILE A 50 11.32 -25.22 -9.14
CA ILE A 50 10.69 -25.48 -7.84
C ILE A 50 9.91 -26.79 -7.85
N SER A 51 10.02 -27.59 -6.79
CA SER A 51 9.26 -28.82 -6.64
C SER A 51 7.77 -28.52 -6.41
N ALA A 52 6.90 -29.48 -6.78
CA ALA A 52 5.46 -29.34 -6.53
C ALA A 52 5.14 -29.17 -5.05
N GLN A 53 5.88 -29.83 -4.16
CA GLN A 53 5.69 -29.72 -2.71
C GLN A 53 6.08 -28.33 -2.21
N ASP A 54 7.22 -27.81 -2.62
CA ASP A 54 7.67 -26.47 -2.24
C ASP A 54 6.74 -25.39 -2.81
N SER A 55 6.20 -25.61 -4.02
CA SER A 55 5.21 -24.72 -4.62
C SER A 55 3.94 -24.62 -3.77
N LYS A 56 3.44 -25.75 -3.24
CA LYS A 56 2.26 -25.75 -2.36
C LYS A 56 2.50 -24.97 -1.07
N ASP A 57 3.71 -25.04 -0.53
CA ASP A 57 4.03 -24.42 0.76
C ASP A 57 4.13 -22.89 0.67
N ILE A 58 4.42 -22.34 -0.51
CA ILE A 58 4.66 -20.91 -0.71
C ILE A 58 3.49 -20.17 -1.35
N TYR A 59 2.43 -20.85 -1.78
CA TYR A 59 1.23 -20.22 -2.33
C TYR A 59 0.06 -20.34 -1.36
N ASP A 60 -0.71 -19.25 -1.23
CA ASP A 60 -1.96 -19.28 -0.50
C ASP A 60 -3.02 -20.00 -1.35
N GLU A 61 -3.63 -21.03 -0.81
CA GLU A 61 -4.61 -21.85 -1.52
C GLU A 61 -5.87 -21.08 -1.92
N LYS A 62 -6.28 -20.09 -1.10
CA LYS A 62 -7.51 -19.34 -1.33
C LYS A 62 -7.38 -18.26 -2.38
N THR A 63 -6.24 -17.55 -2.40
CA THR A 63 -6.02 -16.38 -3.24
C THR A 63 -5.07 -16.62 -4.40
N GLY A 64 -4.28 -17.69 -4.34
CA GLY A 64 -3.19 -17.95 -5.29
C GLY A 64 -2.00 -17.02 -5.15
N LEU A 65 -1.97 -16.18 -4.12
CA LEU A 65 -0.87 -15.26 -3.87
C LEU A 65 0.32 -15.98 -3.24
N VAL A 66 1.52 -15.49 -3.54
CA VAL A 66 2.75 -15.96 -2.91
C VAL A 66 2.76 -15.48 -1.45
N LYS A 67 3.02 -16.41 -0.53
CA LYS A 67 3.12 -16.12 0.90
C LYS A 67 4.48 -15.52 1.24
N THR A 68 4.73 -14.30 0.79
CA THR A 68 5.91 -13.52 1.19
C THR A 68 5.88 -13.22 2.69
N HIS A 69 6.96 -12.72 3.25
CA HIS A 69 6.95 -12.29 4.66
C HIS A 69 5.94 -11.16 4.87
N LEU A 70 5.74 -10.30 3.88
CA LEU A 70 4.69 -9.28 3.94
C LEU A 70 3.29 -9.88 4.02
N TRP A 71 3.01 -10.92 3.23
CA TRP A 71 1.74 -11.66 3.31
C TRP A 71 1.53 -12.21 4.72
N GLY A 72 2.59 -12.78 5.33
CA GLY A 72 2.54 -13.27 6.70
C GLY A 72 2.20 -12.18 7.71
N ALA A 73 2.81 -11.01 7.59
CA ALA A 73 2.53 -9.87 8.48
C ALA A 73 1.06 -9.43 8.42
N PHE A 74 0.40 -9.54 7.26
CA PHE A 74 -1.00 -9.15 7.11
C PHE A 74 -2.00 -10.27 7.42
N ASN A 75 -1.61 -11.52 7.32
CA ASN A 75 -2.55 -12.65 7.35
C ASN A 75 -2.36 -13.61 8.52
N GLU A 76 -1.17 -13.73 9.08
CA GLU A 76 -0.94 -14.57 10.25
C GLU A 76 -1.60 -13.97 11.48
N LEU A 77 -2.11 -14.86 12.34
CA LEU A 77 -2.85 -14.47 13.53
C LEU A 77 -1.95 -14.54 14.75
N VAL A 78 -2.19 -13.64 15.70
CA VAL A 78 -1.53 -13.60 17.02
C VAL A 78 -2.59 -13.60 18.11
N GLU A 79 -2.18 -13.96 19.34
CA GLU A 79 -3.09 -13.95 20.48
C GLU A 79 -3.48 -12.51 20.82
N GLY A 80 -4.79 -12.25 20.88
CA GLY A 80 -5.34 -10.94 21.23
C GLY A 80 -5.37 -10.71 22.75
N SER A 81 -5.46 -9.43 23.15
CA SER A 81 -5.49 -9.02 24.56
C SER A 81 -6.72 -9.51 25.34
N HIS A 82 -7.80 -9.84 24.61
CA HIS A 82 -9.05 -10.35 25.21
C HIS A 82 -9.26 -11.85 24.94
N GLY A 83 -8.20 -12.57 24.60
CA GLY A 83 -8.27 -13.97 24.15
C GLY A 83 -8.65 -14.09 22.68
N GLY A 84 -8.46 -15.31 22.14
CA GLY A 84 -8.69 -15.57 20.72
C GLY A 84 -7.55 -15.06 19.83
N MET A 85 -7.56 -15.53 18.60
CA MET A 85 -6.54 -15.19 17.60
C MET A 85 -7.03 -14.01 16.74
N VAL A 86 -6.20 -13.00 16.61
CA VAL A 86 -6.48 -11.76 15.88
C VAL A 86 -5.35 -11.45 14.89
N ARG A 87 -5.65 -10.62 13.90
CA ARG A 87 -4.63 -10.12 12.98
C ARG A 87 -3.69 -9.17 13.71
N MET A 88 -2.44 -9.13 13.25
CA MET A 88 -1.43 -8.23 13.79
C MET A 88 -1.81 -6.77 13.60
N ASN A 89 -1.57 -5.94 14.62
CA ASN A 89 -1.60 -4.49 14.48
C ASN A 89 -0.32 -3.99 13.78
N LEU A 90 -0.20 -2.67 13.58
CA LEU A 90 0.94 -2.10 12.87
C LEU A 90 2.28 -2.37 13.58
N ASP A 91 2.30 -2.26 14.91
CA ASP A 91 3.51 -2.53 15.69
C ASP A 91 3.93 -4.00 15.59
N ASP A 92 2.97 -4.91 15.66
CA ASP A 92 3.21 -6.35 15.50
C ASP A 92 3.74 -6.68 14.12
N GLN A 93 3.17 -6.05 13.08
CA GLN A 93 3.61 -6.23 11.69
C GLN A 93 5.06 -5.76 11.51
N GLU A 94 5.38 -4.60 12.04
CA GLU A 94 6.73 -4.07 11.99
C GLU A 94 7.72 -5.00 12.69
N ASN A 95 7.40 -5.45 13.89
CA ASN A 95 8.23 -6.38 14.65
C ASN A 95 8.39 -7.72 13.92
N TYR A 96 7.32 -8.24 13.32
CA TYR A 96 7.35 -9.47 12.52
C TYR A 96 8.39 -9.40 11.40
N LEU A 97 8.46 -8.26 10.72
CA LEU A 97 9.33 -8.07 9.56
C LEU A 97 10.76 -7.64 9.91
N THR A 98 11.00 -7.15 11.13
CA THR A 98 12.29 -6.55 11.52
C THR A 98 12.98 -7.26 12.69
N ASP A 99 12.34 -8.23 13.33
CA ASP A 99 12.90 -8.89 14.53
C ASP A 99 14.22 -9.58 14.18
N PRO A 100 15.36 -9.11 14.73
CA PRO A 100 16.66 -9.70 14.42
C PRO A 100 16.83 -11.13 14.96
N TRP A 101 15.97 -11.55 15.88
CA TRP A 101 16.01 -12.89 16.49
C TRP A 101 15.13 -13.91 15.76
N CYS A 102 14.37 -13.47 14.75
CA CYS A 102 13.47 -14.34 13.99
C CYS A 102 13.81 -14.31 12.50
N ASP A 103 14.71 -15.18 12.07
CA ASP A 103 15.14 -15.26 10.68
C ASP A 103 14.01 -15.71 9.73
N GLU A 104 13.00 -16.43 10.25
CA GLU A 104 11.89 -16.95 9.45
C GLU A 104 10.95 -15.85 8.98
N THR A 105 10.80 -14.76 9.75
CA THR A 105 9.86 -13.69 9.45
C THR A 105 10.56 -12.41 9.03
N ARG A 106 11.81 -12.20 9.41
CA ARG A 106 12.57 -11.00 9.07
C ARG A 106 12.86 -10.95 7.58
N CYS A 107 12.53 -9.83 6.96
CA CYS A 107 12.82 -9.60 5.55
C CYS A 107 12.91 -8.10 5.28
N ASP A 108 14.10 -7.61 4.94
CA ASP A 108 14.33 -6.20 4.67
C ASP A 108 13.53 -5.72 3.45
N HIS A 109 13.37 -6.56 2.45
CA HIS A 109 12.60 -6.24 1.25
C HIS A 109 11.10 -6.13 1.54
N CYS A 110 10.54 -7.08 2.29
CA CYS A 110 9.15 -7.03 2.71
C CYS A 110 8.89 -5.85 3.66
N TYR A 111 9.85 -5.53 4.54
CA TYR A 111 9.76 -4.35 5.39
C TYR A 111 9.77 -3.06 4.58
N ALA A 112 10.64 -2.94 3.58
CA ALA A 112 10.64 -1.79 2.68
C ALA A 112 9.30 -1.64 1.96
N ALA A 113 8.74 -2.73 1.45
CA ALA A 113 7.40 -2.74 0.86
C ALA A 113 6.32 -2.32 1.85
N TRP A 114 6.38 -2.81 3.08
CA TRP A 114 5.44 -2.46 4.16
C TRP A 114 5.46 -0.95 4.45
N ARG A 115 6.65 -0.35 4.52
CA ARG A 115 6.78 1.10 4.73
C ARG A 115 6.14 1.89 3.60
N VAL A 116 6.37 1.49 2.35
CA VAL A 116 5.73 2.15 1.19
C VAL A 116 4.21 2.01 1.27
N ILE A 117 3.69 0.86 1.71
CA ILE A 117 2.25 0.66 1.89
C ILE A 117 1.68 1.63 2.93
N GLN A 118 2.37 1.83 4.06
CA GLN A 118 1.93 2.79 5.07
C GLN A 118 1.91 4.22 4.53
N ASP A 119 2.98 4.63 3.85
CA ASP A 119 3.06 5.95 3.21
C ASP A 119 1.97 6.12 2.14
N ARG A 120 1.70 5.07 1.37
CA ARG A 120 0.67 5.09 0.31
C ARG A 120 -0.73 5.31 0.88
N ARG A 121 -1.02 4.82 2.07
CA ARG A 121 -2.31 5.09 2.74
C ARG A 121 -2.53 6.58 2.93
N ASP A 122 -1.49 7.31 3.37
CA ASP A 122 -1.56 8.75 3.58
C ASP A 122 -1.79 9.49 2.25
N VAL A 123 -1.07 9.10 1.21
CA VAL A 123 -1.24 9.67 -0.13
C VAL A 123 -2.64 9.40 -0.68
N ARG A 124 -3.19 8.21 -0.46
CA ARG A 124 -4.56 7.87 -0.86
C ARG A 124 -5.61 8.70 -0.13
N GLN A 125 -5.38 9.04 1.14
CA GLN A 125 -6.25 9.96 1.87
C GLN A 125 -6.21 11.36 1.25
N GLU A 126 -5.02 11.86 0.92
CA GLU A 126 -4.88 13.14 0.21
C GLU A 126 -5.57 13.11 -1.15
N LEU A 127 -5.48 12.01 -1.88
CA LEU A 127 -6.16 11.81 -3.16
C LEU A 127 -7.69 11.88 -2.98
N GLY A 128 -8.21 11.26 -1.92
CA GLY A 128 -9.63 11.37 -1.56
C GLY A 128 -10.07 12.80 -1.30
N GLN A 129 -9.25 13.58 -0.61
CA GLN A 129 -9.49 15.01 -0.37
C GLN A 129 -9.44 15.81 -1.69
N ALA A 130 -8.47 15.52 -2.54
CA ALA A 130 -8.35 16.15 -3.86
C ALA A 130 -9.60 15.91 -4.73
N ARG A 131 -10.14 14.70 -4.69
CA ARG A 131 -11.38 14.35 -5.40
C ARG A 131 -12.57 15.16 -4.87
N ARG A 132 -12.69 15.33 -3.57
CA ARG A 132 -13.75 16.13 -2.95
C ARG A 132 -13.62 17.60 -3.35
N THR A 133 -12.41 18.13 -3.37
CA THR A 133 -12.14 19.50 -3.82
C THR A 133 -12.56 19.69 -5.28
N LEU A 134 -12.23 18.74 -6.15
CA LEU A 134 -12.65 18.80 -7.56
C LEU A 134 -14.16 18.77 -7.73
N ARG A 135 -14.87 17.96 -6.95
CA ARG A 135 -16.35 17.95 -6.97
C ARG A 135 -16.92 19.27 -6.55
N MET A 136 -16.40 19.86 -5.49
CA MET A 136 -16.84 21.18 -5.00
C MET A 136 -16.62 22.25 -6.07
N LEU A 137 -15.43 22.28 -6.66
CA LEU A 137 -15.07 23.24 -7.70
C LEU A 137 -15.92 23.03 -8.97
N GLY A 138 -16.21 21.79 -9.33
CA GLY A 138 -17.08 21.43 -10.44
C GLY A 138 -18.50 21.98 -10.25
N LYS A 139 -19.05 21.87 -9.03
CA LYS A 139 -20.36 22.44 -8.69
C LYS A 139 -20.35 23.95 -8.78
N LEU A 140 -19.28 24.61 -8.31
CA LEU A 140 -19.14 26.06 -8.44
C LEU A 140 -19.02 26.49 -9.90
N ALA A 141 -18.26 25.75 -10.71
CA ALA A 141 -18.11 26.04 -12.13
C ALA A 141 -19.45 25.97 -12.88
N LEU A 142 -20.30 24.98 -12.57
CA LEU A 142 -21.64 24.85 -13.17
C LEU A 142 -22.55 26.04 -12.85
N ARG A 143 -22.39 26.67 -11.68
CA ARG A 143 -23.19 27.85 -11.28
C ARG A 143 -22.83 29.10 -12.08
N VAL A 144 -21.59 29.21 -12.57
CA VAL A 144 -21.10 30.39 -13.29
C VAL A 144 -21.12 30.20 -14.82
N MET A 145 -21.34 28.97 -15.28
CA MET A 145 -21.48 28.69 -16.70
C MET A 145 -22.89 29.06 -17.19
N PRO A 146 -23.01 29.70 -18.37
CA PRO A 146 -24.33 30.05 -18.95
C PRO A 146 -25.13 28.80 -19.35
#